data_4d21a334571211b0cdf8e8e3d587c01e
#
_entry.id   4d21a334571211b0cdf8e8e3d587c01e
#
_cell.length_a   1.000
_cell.length_b   1.000
_cell.length_c   1.000
_cell.angle_alpha   90.00
_cell.angle_beta   90.00
_cell.angle_gamma   90.00
#
_symmetry.space_group_name_H-M   'P 1'
#
loop_
_entity.id
_entity.type
_entity.pdbx_description
1 polymer ?
#
loop_
_entity_poly.entity_id
_entity_poly.type
_entity_poly.pdbx_seq_one_letter_code
_entity_poly.pdbx_strand_id
1 'polypeptide(L)'
;IARRFYKITKIVEKPAQGTAPSQLVSLGRRIITPDVFSSLKKARPNAKGEVNLAEVLSKMVQDGTMMYGYEIEGKWLECGDKIGWLRSNLYLSLKHPEFGKAMTTFLKEEKLL
;
A
#
# COMPACT_ATOMS: atom_id res chain seq x y z
N ILE A 1 -15.15 -2.39 17.43
CA ILE A 1 -14.29 -2.94 16.38
C ILE A 1 -12.98 -3.35 17.05
N ALA A 2 -12.41 -4.51 16.69
CA ALA A 2 -11.18 -5.01 17.28
C ALA A 2 -10.01 -4.05 17.01
N ARG A 3 -9.02 -4.06 17.92
CA ARG A 3 -7.78 -3.30 17.78
C ARG A 3 -7.19 -3.53 16.36
N ARG A 4 -6.85 -2.47 15.61
CA ARG A 4 -6.34 -2.47 14.23
C ARG A 4 -7.36 -2.66 13.11
N PHE A 5 -8.64 -2.77 13.39
CA PHE A 5 -9.67 -2.72 12.36
C PHE A 5 -10.28 -1.33 12.32
N TYR A 6 -10.31 -0.75 11.15
CA TYR A 6 -10.85 0.58 10.90
C TYR A 6 -11.99 0.50 9.90
N LYS A 7 -13.12 1.11 10.22
CA LYS A 7 -14.17 1.33 9.22
C LYS A 7 -13.67 2.40 8.24
N ILE A 8 -13.64 2.06 6.96
CA ILE A 8 -13.24 2.98 5.90
C ILE A 8 -14.42 3.90 5.59
N THR A 9 -14.19 5.21 5.66
CA THR A 9 -15.19 6.22 5.32
C THR A 9 -14.87 6.93 4.01
N LYS A 10 -13.62 6.91 3.58
CA LYS A 10 -13.15 7.52 2.35
C LYS A 10 -11.85 6.88 1.89
N ILE A 11 -11.67 6.74 0.59
CA ILE A 11 -10.42 6.34 -0.05
C ILE A 11 -10.05 7.45 -1.03
N VAL A 12 -8.79 7.89 -1.01
CA VAL A 12 -8.27 8.90 -1.94
C VAL A 12 -7.02 8.36 -2.60
N GLU A 13 -7.03 8.32 -3.91
CA GLU A 13 -5.86 7.91 -4.70
C GLU A 13 -4.94 9.10 -4.90
N LYS A 14 -3.68 8.94 -4.52
CA LYS A 14 -2.61 9.93 -4.71
C LYS A 14 -3.03 11.37 -4.37
N PRO A 15 -3.47 11.64 -3.13
CA PRO A 15 -3.88 13.00 -2.76
C PRO A 15 -2.70 13.96 -2.92
N ALA A 16 -3.01 15.23 -3.21
CA ALA A 16 -2.00 16.28 -3.21
C ALA A 16 -1.36 16.39 -1.81
N GLN A 17 -0.12 16.85 -1.75
CA GLN A 17 0.60 17.00 -0.49
C GLN A 17 -0.22 17.83 0.52
N GLY A 18 -0.38 17.33 1.73
CA GLY A 18 -1.14 17.97 2.80
C GLY A 18 -2.66 17.82 2.72
N THR A 19 -3.22 17.14 1.70
CA THR A 19 -4.67 16.97 1.53
C THR A 19 -5.17 15.57 1.88
N ALA A 20 -4.27 14.68 2.30
CA ALA A 20 -4.65 13.32 2.70
C ALA A 20 -5.61 13.35 3.91
N PRO A 21 -6.72 12.60 3.89
CA PRO A 21 -7.70 12.62 4.97
C PRO A 21 -7.20 11.93 6.26
N SER A 22 -6.14 11.14 6.17
CA SER A 22 -5.48 10.48 7.30
C SER A 22 -4.05 10.11 6.94
N GLN A 23 -3.31 9.59 7.92
CA GLN A 23 -1.96 9.03 7.71
C GLN A 23 -1.99 7.53 7.35
N LEU A 24 -3.17 6.91 7.29
CA LEU A 24 -3.30 5.51 6.90
C LEU A 24 -3.20 5.38 5.38
N VAL A 25 -2.34 4.48 4.94
CA VAL A 25 -2.09 4.21 3.52
C VAL A 25 -2.66 2.85 3.15
N SER A 26 -3.41 2.80 2.05
CA SER A 26 -3.88 1.52 1.48
C SER A 26 -2.74 0.84 0.75
N LEU A 27 -2.23 -0.23 1.31
CA LEU A 27 -1.24 -1.09 0.67
C LEU A 27 -1.91 -2.07 -0.29
N GLY A 28 -1.13 -2.75 -1.09
CA GLY A 28 -1.59 -3.88 -1.89
C GLY A 28 -2.16 -4.99 -1.01
N ARG A 29 -2.96 -5.88 -1.63
CA ARG A 29 -3.79 -6.93 -1.04
C ARG A 29 -5.11 -6.43 -0.47
N ARG A 30 -6.14 -6.71 -1.25
CA ARG A 30 -7.52 -6.43 -0.90
C ARG A 30 -8.34 -7.71 -1.05
N ILE A 31 -9.20 -7.98 -0.11
CA ILE A 31 -10.24 -8.97 -0.25
C ILE A 31 -11.45 -8.24 -0.80
N ILE A 32 -11.90 -8.64 -1.97
CA ILE A 32 -12.95 -7.96 -2.72
C ILE A 32 -14.09 -8.93 -2.93
N THR A 33 -15.30 -8.49 -2.67
CA THR A 33 -16.53 -9.23 -2.89
C THR A 33 -17.05 -9.05 -4.33
N PRO A 34 -17.84 -9.99 -4.89
CA PRO A 34 -18.26 -9.94 -6.30
C PRO A 34 -19.05 -8.71 -6.73
N ASP A 35 -19.67 -7.98 -5.81
CA ASP A 35 -20.42 -6.74 -6.07
C ASP A 35 -19.55 -5.62 -6.66
N VAL A 36 -18.23 -5.65 -6.42
CA VAL A 36 -17.27 -4.72 -7.04
C VAL A 36 -17.36 -4.76 -8.57
N PHE A 37 -17.59 -5.94 -9.18
CA PHE A 37 -17.65 -6.04 -10.64
C PHE A 37 -18.83 -5.27 -11.23
N SER A 38 -19.95 -5.21 -10.52
CA SER A 38 -21.09 -4.38 -10.91
C SER A 38 -20.76 -2.88 -10.90
N SER A 39 -19.96 -2.46 -9.92
CA SER A 39 -19.49 -1.08 -9.80
C SER A 39 -18.43 -0.75 -10.86
N LEU A 40 -17.49 -1.68 -11.13
CA LEU A 40 -16.49 -1.55 -12.19
C LEU A 40 -17.12 -1.41 -13.58
N LYS A 41 -18.17 -2.20 -13.88
CA LYS A 41 -18.88 -2.09 -15.17
C LYS A 41 -19.54 -0.71 -15.40
N LYS A 42 -19.90 -0.01 -14.33
CA LYS A 42 -20.51 1.32 -14.37
C LYS A 42 -19.47 2.45 -14.29
N ALA A 43 -18.24 2.13 -13.92
CA ALA A 43 -17.18 3.11 -13.76
C ALA A 43 -16.78 3.73 -15.11
N ARG A 44 -16.52 5.02 -15.10
CA ARG A 44 -16.01 5.73 -16.29
C ARG A 44 -14.49 5.81 -16.24
N PRO A 45 -13.80 5.62 -17.35
CA PRO A 45 -12.37 5.84 -17.41
C PRO A 45 -12.02 7.29 -17.02
N ASN A 46 -10.88 7.45 -16.38
CA ASN A 46 -10.29 8.76 -16.09
C ASN A 46 -9.75 9.42 -17.38
N ALA A 47 -9.15 10.60 -17.26
CA ALA A 47 -8.58 11.34 -18.40
C ALA A 47 -7.47 10.58 -19.16
N LYS A 48 -6.91 9.52 -18.56
CA LYS A 48 -5.90 8.63 -19.16
C LYS A 48 -6.51 7.38 -19.82
N GLY A 49 -7.83 7.23 -19.79
CA GLY A 49 -8.49 6.03 -20.27
C GLY A 49 -8.49 4.84 -19.32
N GLU A 50 -8.09 5.02 -18.07
CA GLU A 50 -7.96 3.95 -17.07
C GLU A 50 -9.14 3.97 -16.09
N VAL A 51 -9.64 2.79 -15.72
CA VAL A 51 -10.57 2.63 -14.60
C VAL A 51 -9.77 2.34 -13.32
N ASN A 52 -9.79 3.29 -12.38
CA ASN A 52 -9.05 3.17 -11.14
C ASN A 52 -9.88 2.45 -10.08
N LEU A 53 -9.38 1.30 -9.61
CA LEU A 53 -10.05 0.50 -8.57
C LEU A 53 -10.25 1.28 -7.25
N ALA A 54 -9.30 2.11 -6.84
CA ALA A 54 -9.42 2.87 -5.60
C ALA A 54 -10.57 3.90 -5.67
N GLU A 55 -10.78 4.52 -6.83
CA GLU A 55 -11.92 5.42 -7.07
C GLU A 55 -13.24 4.66 -7.03
N VAL A 56 -13.31 3.47 -7.64
CA VAL A 56 -14.49 2.61 -7.60
C VAL A 56 -14.82 2.21 -6.16
N LEU A 57 -13.83 1.76 -5.39
CA LEU A 57 -14.02 1.40 -3.99
C LEU A 57 -14.43 2.62 -3.15
N SER A 58 -13.86 3.79 -3.41
CA SER A 58 -14.25 5.04 -2.75
C SER A 58 -15.71 5.38 -3.00
N LYS A 59 -16.16 5.24 -4.25
CA LYS A 59 -17.56 5.44 -4.61
C LYS A 59 -18.49 4.45 -3.90
N MET A 60 -18.13 3.17 -3.87
CA MET A 60 -18.91 2.14 -3.17
C MET A 60 -19.07 2.48 -1.68
N VAL A 61 -18.00 2.97 -1.02
CA VAL A 61 -18.07 3.43 0.38
C VAL A 61 -19.04 4.61 0.52
N GLN A 62 -18.97 5.59 -0.38
CA GLN A 62 -19.87 6.74 -0.39
C GLN A 62 -21.34 6.33 -0.62
N ASP A 63 -21.55 5.29 -1.42
CA ASP A 63 -22.87 4.72 -1.71
C ASP A 63 -23.37 3.77 -0.58
N GLY A 64 -22.64 3.68 0.52
CA GLY A 64 -23.04 2.95 1.73
C GLY A 64 -22.47 1.52 1.88
N THR A 65 -21.62 1.06 0.96
CA THR A 65 -20.95 -0.23 1.12
C THR A 65 -20.00 -0.19 2.31
N MET A 66 -20.16 -1.13 3.24
CA MET A 66 -19.26 -1.23 4.40
C MET A 66 -17.92 -1.83 3.98
N MET A 67 -16.85 -1.11 4.23
CA MET A 67 -15.48 -1.58 4.03
C MET A 67 -14.66 -1.38 5.29
N TYR A 68 -13.73 -2.29 5.51
CA TYR A 68 -12.82 -2.25 6.65
C TYR A 68 -11.38 -2.34 6.19
N GLY A 69 -10.51 -1.58 6.84
CA GLY A 69 -9.07 -1.70 6.73
C GLY A 69 -8.51 -2.45 7.93
N TYR A 70 -7.53 -3.29 7.70
CA TYR A 70 -6.73 -3.91 8.75
C TYR A 70 -5.33 -3.31 8.73
N GLU A 71 -4.92 -2.72 9.86
CA GLU A 71 -3.57 -2.21 10.04
C GLU A 71 -2.61 -3.36 10.23
N ILE A 72 -1.77 -3.61 9.23
CA ILE A 72 -0.83 -4.73 9.24
C ILE A 72 0.28 -4.54 10.27
N GLU A 73 0.76 -5.65 10.81
CA GLU A 73 2.01 -5.71 11.55
C GLU A 73 3.16 -5.92 10.57
N GLY A 74 4.14 -5.04 10.61
CA GLY A 74 5.30 -5.19 9.75
C GLY A 74 5.85 -3.86 9.24
N LYS A 75 6.83 -3.97 8.40
CA LYS A 75 7.46 -2.84 7.75
C LYS A 75 7.05 -2.78 6.30
N TRP A 76 6.55 -1.61 5.88
CA TRP A 76 6.33 -1.35 4.48
C TRP A 76 7.69 -1.16 3.79
N LEU A 77 7.95 -1.99 2.78
CA LEU A 77 9.14 -1.92 1.95
C LEU A 77 8.70 -1.45 0.56
N GLU A 78 9.08 -0.23 0.24
CA GLU A 78 8.74 0.41 -1.04
C GLU A 78 9.56 -0.20 -2.18
N CYS A 79 8.89 -0.53 -3.29
CA CYS A 79 9.52 -1.06 -4.50
C CYS A 79 9.04 -0.31 -5.78
N GLY A 80 8.27 0.76 -5.63
CA GLY A 80 7.70 1.55 -6.73
C GLY A 80 8.67 2.54 -7.37
N ASP A 81 9.77 2.85 -6.70
CA ASP A 81 10.85 3.69 -7.22
C ASP A 81 12.22 3.05 -6.96
N LYS A 82 13.25 3.54 -7.67
CA LYS A 82 14.60 2.95 -7.64
C LYS A 82 15.23 3.00 -6.24
N ILE A 83 15.11 4.11 -5.55
CA ILE A 83 15.73 4.26 -4.23
C ILE A 83 14.98 3.47 -3.15
N GLY A 84 13.66 3.41 -3.22
CA GLY A 84 12.81 2.58 -2.36
C GLY A 84 13.16 1.11 -2.54
N TRP A 85 13.28 0.65 -3.78
CA TRP A 85 13.70 -0.72 -4.09
C TRP A 85 15.09 -1.06 -3.54
N LEU A 86 16.09 -0.20 -3.73
CA LEU A 86 17.45 -0.39 -3.19
C LEU A 86 17.44 -0.46 -1.65
N ARG A 87 16.74 0.47 -0.99
CA ARG A 87 16.60 0.47 0.47
C ARG A 87 15.91 -0.79 0.99
N SER A 88 14.89 -1.25 0.29
CA SER A 88 14.15 -2.47 0.64
C SER A 88 15.02 -3.71 0.52
N ASN A 89 15.80 -3.81 -0.57
CA ASN A 89 16.74 -4.91 -0.76
C ASN A 89 17.83 -4.90 0.30
N LEU A 90 18.43 -3.75 0.58
CA LEU A 90 19.46 -3.63 1.62
C LEU A 90 18.90 -4.03 2.99
N TYR A 91 17.72 -3.53 3.34
CA TYR A 91 17.06 -3.89 4.58
C TYR A 91 16.82 -5.39 4.71
N LEU A 92 16.28 -6.03 3.67
CA LEU A 92 16.03 -7.47 3.65
C LEU A 92 17.33 -8.27 3.69
N SER A 93 18.34 -7.85 2.93
CA SER A 93 19.66 -8.50 2.92
C SER A 93 20.30 -8.52 4.31
N LEU A 94 20.29 -7.40 5.02
CA LEU A 94 20.85 -7.29 6.36
C LEU A 94 20.07 -8.09 7.42
N LYS A 95 18.78 -8.30 7.21
CA LYS A 95 17.91 -9.06 8.12
C LYS A 95 17.80 -10.55 7.75
N HIS A 96 18.37 -10.96 6.64
CA HIS A 96 18.27 -12.34 6.20
C HIS A 96 19.05 -13.29 7.13
N PRO A 97 18.44 -14.40 7.58
CA PRO A 97 19.07 -15.29 8.56
C PRO A 97 20.36 -15.94 8.06
N GLU A 98 20.45 -16.24 6.78
CA GLU A 98 21.59 -16.95 6.19
C GLU A 98 22.76 -16.01 5.83
N PHE A 99 22.50 -14.91 5.14
CA PHE A 99 23.56 -14.05 4.62
C PHE A 99 23.62 -12.63 5.21
N GLY A 100 22.74 -12.27 6.14
CA GLY A 100 22.74 -10.94 6.74
C GLY A 100 24.05 -10.59 7.47
N LYS A 101 24.66 -11.59 8.11
CA LYS A 101 25.98 -11.40 8.74
C LYS A 101 27.08 -11.10 7.70
N ALA A 102 27.12 -11.84 6.61
CA ALA A 102 28.08 -11.63 5.52
C ALA A 102 27.89 -10.25 4.89
N MET A 103 26.64 -9.84 4.64
CA MET A 103 26.34 -8.50 4.13
C MET A 103 26.78 -7.38 5.05
N THR A 104 26.60 -7.56 6.36
CA THR A 104 27.06 -6.58 7.36
C THR A 104 28.59 -6.48 7.34
N THR A 105 29.30 -7.60 7.26
CA THR A 105 30.77 -7.64 7.19
C THR A 105 31.25 -6.93 5.92
N PHE A 106 30.70 -7.25 4.77
CA PHE A 106 31.01 -6.60 3.50
C PHE A 106 30.86 -5.06 3.58
N LEU A 107 29.72 -4.57 4.11
CA LEU A 107 29.51 -3.13 4.21
C LEU A 107 30.53 -2.43 5.11
N LYS A 108 30.99 -3.09 6.16
CA LYS A 108 32.06 -2.57 7.06
C LYS A 108 33.43 -2.56 6.38
N GLU A 109 33.78 -3.63 5.66
CA GLU A 109 35.05 -3.73 4.92
C GLU A 109 35.12 -2.65 3.84
N GLU A 110 34.03 -2.38 3.16
CA GLU A 110 33.90 -1.33 2.14
C GLU A 110 33.69 0.08 2.74
N LYS A 111 33.68 0.22 4.08
CA LYS A 111 33.46 1.50 4.79
C LYS A 111 32.15 2.20 4.38
N LEU A 112 31.09 1.42 4.17
CA LEU A 112 29.76 1.90 3.81
C LEU A 112 28.81 1.98 5.03
N LEU A 113 29.28 1.57 6.22
CA LEU A 113 28.64 1.70 7.52
C LEU A 113 29.57 2.39 8.50
#